data_2740a88455b6284398a13308428344eb
#
_entry.id   2740a88455b6284398a13308428344eb
#
_cell.length_a   1.000
_cell.length_b   1.000
_cell.length_c   1.000
_cell.angle_alpha   90.00
_cell.angle_beta   90.00
_cell.angle_gamma   90.00
#
_symmetry.space_group_name_H-M   'P 1'
#
loop_
_entity.id
_entity.type
_entity.pdbx_description
1 polymer ?
#
loop_
_entity_poly.entity_id
_entity_poly.type
_entity_poly.pdbx_seq_one_letter_code
_entity_poly.pdbx_strand_id
1 'polypeptide(L)'
;MSFSNKKDWSTIHQERSLRYYTPVLASFSWLYALAQGLRYAAYGLGILKKKKLPGLVVSVGNITVGGTGKTPAVALLSKWAVSRNIKVCIISRGYGGNYKSPVLEVSDGRQVLADSRLAGDEPVLLAEKVPGCPVVLSKKRYLAGMHARRKFASELFIIDDGFQHMQLERDLNLVLMDAASPFGNGHLLPRGPLREPLAQLKRADAFILTRYKEKPGNGTRAFLKERYPGIPVFCAEHVPHKLVFPHPGRIESPKTLNEKRVVAFAGIGNPQLFKETLLSLGAHVVAFRGYKDHYAYDWHDPDCLVRLKRTTGAQFIVTTEKDWMRIGRFWPDGSEIAYLCIQFSFLPGQEGVFGMIENAFGKK
;
A
#
# COMPACT_ATOMS: atom_id res chain seq x y z
N MET A 1 -32.30 -17.32 -6.64
CA MET A 1 -31.51 -18.29 -5.84
C MET A 1 -30.56 -17.51 -4.95
N SER A 2 -30.69 -17.73 -3.64
CA SER A 2 -30.07 -16.97 -2.54
C SER A 2 -28.56 -17.08 -2.58
N PHE A 3 -27.86 -15.98 -2.80
CA PHE A 3 -26.42 -15.89 -2.63
C PHE A 3 -26.12 -15.89 -1.12
N SER A 4 -25.50 -16.95 -0.66
CA SER A 4 -24.97 -17.15 0.67
C SER A 4 -24.19 -15.91 1.12
N ASN A 5 -24.67 -15.29 2.19
CA ASN A 5 -24.08 -14.14 2.89
C ASN A 5 -22.78 -14.58 3.62
N LYS A 6 -21.75 -15.00 2.90
CA LYS A 6 -20.40 -15.18 3.48
C LYS A 6 -19.83 -13.79 3.74
N LYS A 7 -19.96 -13.35 4.98
CA LYS A 7 -19.35 -12.07 5.41
C LYS A 7 -17.84 -12.14 5.17
N ASP A 8 -17.37 -11.15 4.43
CA ASP A 8 -15.95 -10.96 4.17
C ASP A 8 -15.21 -10.54 5.46
N TRP A 9 -13.93 -10.91 5.59
CA TRP A 9 -13.07 -10.54 6.73
C TRP A 9 -13.03 -9.03 6.99
N SER A 10 -13.14 -8.22 5.94
CA SER A 10 -13.22 -6.76 6.04
C SER A 10 -14.40 -6.29 6.89
N THR A 11 -15.56 -6.93 6.77
CA THR A 11 -16.76 -6.62 7.56
C THR A 11 -16.56 -6.99 9.04
N ILE A 12 -15.96 -8.17 9.30
CA ILE A 12 -15.67 -8.62 10.67
C ILE A 12 -14.71 -7.67 11.38
N HIS A 13 -13.70 -7.17 10.67
CA HIS A 13 -12.68 -6.27 11.20
C HIS A 13 -13.19 -4.84 11.45
N GLN A 14 -14.35 -4.47 10.91
CA GLN A 14 -14.99 -3.17 11.17
C GLN A 14 -16.11 -3.27 12.24
N GLU A 15 -16.70 -4.45 12.42
CA GLU A 15 -17.80 -4.62 13.37
C GLU A 15 -17.31 -4.64 14.83
N ARG A 16 -17.95 -3.82 15.67
CA ARG A 16 -17.76 -3.81 17.13
C ARG A 16 -18.72 -4.74 17.88
N SER A 17 -19.71 -5.32 17.21
CA SER A 17 -20.76 -6.13 17.82
C SER A 17 -20.30 -7.53 18.22
N LEU A 18 -20.83 -8.04 19.34
CA LEU A 18 -20.64 -9.43 19.79
C LEU A 18 -21.43 -10.38 18.87
N ARG A 19 -20.75 -11.38 18.28
CA ARG A 19 -21.32 -12.46 17.50
C ARG A 19 -20.85 -13.80 18.06
N TYR A 20 -21.51 -14.90 17.69
CA TYR A 20 -21.20 -16.25 18.17
C TYR A 20 -19.73 -16.65 18.02
N TYR A 21 -19.05 -16.21 16.95
CA TYR A 21 -17.63 -16.50 16.72
C TYR A 21 -16.67 -15.54 17.45
N THR A 22 -17.16 -14.46 18.05
CA THR A 22 -16.32 -13.44 18.73
C THR A 22 -15.48 -14.03 19.87
N PRO A 23 -15.98 -14.90 20.75
CA PRO A 23 -15.18 -15.51 21.80
C PRO A 23 -14.03 -16.35 21.26
N VAL A 24 -14.29 -17.17 20.22
CA VAL A 24 -13.27 -18.01 19.58
C VAL A 24 -12.18 -17.14 18.94
N LEU A 25 -12.57 -16.11 18.16
CA LEU A 25 -11.61 -15.19 17.56
C LEU A 25 -10.84 -14.41 18.64
N ALA A 26 -11.46 -14.08 19.76
CA ALA A 26 -10.80 -13.41 20.87
C ALA A 26 -9.71 -14.29 21.51
N SER A 27 -9.94 -15.58 21.69
CA SER A 27 -8.96 -16.53 22.21
C SER A 27 -7.73 -16.62 21.29
N PHE A 28 -7.94 -16.73 19.98
CA PHE A 28 -6.85 -16.71 19.01
C PHE A 28 -6.12 -15.37 18.97
N SER A 29 -6.80 -14.25 19.13
CA SER A 29 -6.17 -12.93 19.19
C SER A 29 -5.31 -12.79 20.46
N TRP A 30 -5.72 -13.38 21.57
CA TRP A 30 -4.93 -13.40 22.80
C TRP A 30 -3.64 -14.23 22.62
N LEU A 31 -3.73 -15.42 22.03
CA LEU A 31 -2.55 -16.24 21.68
C LEU A 31 -1.62 -15.49 20.73
N TYR A 32 -2.16 -14.81 19.74
CA TYR A 32 -1.39 -13.98 18.83
C TYR A 32 -0.70 -12.82 19.57
N ALA A 33 -1.40 -12.16 20.51
CA ALA A 33 -0.82 -11.11 21.34
C ALA A 33 0.35 -11.61 22.20
N LEU A 34 0.20 -12.80 22.79
CA LEU A 34 1.25 -13.45 23.59
C LEU A 34 2.48 -13.75 22.73
N ALA A 35 2.28 -14.36 21.55
CA ALA A 35 3.37 -14.66 20.62
C ALA A 35 4.11 -13.38 20.18
N GLN A 36 3.39 -12.30 19.89
CA GLN A 36 4.00 -11.01 19.59
C GLN A 36 4.74 -10.45 20.80
N GLY A 37 4.18 -10.53 22.01
CA GLY A 37 4.81 -10.09 23.25
C GLY A 37 6.15 -10.81 23.50
N LEU A 38 6.18 -12.13 23.36
CA LEU A 38 7.40 -12.94 23.48
C LEU A 38 8.44 -12.54 22.43
N ARG A 39 8.02 -12.31 21.20
CA ARG A 39 8.92 -11.85 20.13
C ARG A 39 9.53 -10.48 20.45
N TYR A 40 8.74 -9.53 20.98
CA TYR A 40 9.26 -8.23 21.38
C TYR A 40 10.23 -8.34 22.55
N ALA A 41 9.91 -9.15 23.55
CA ALA A 41 10.79 -9.41 24.68
C ALA A 41 12.13 -10.01 24.21
N ALA A 42 12.10 -10.99 23.30
CA ALA A 42 13.30 -11.60 22.74
C ALA A 42 14.20 -10.61 22.00
N TYR A 43 13.64 -9.64 21.27
CA TYR A 43 14.41 -8.54 20.67
C TYR A 43 14.88 -7.53 21.71
N GLY A 44 14.06 -7.22 22.74
CA GLY A 44 14.41 -6.30 23.81
C GLY A 44 15.55 -6.81 24.69
N LEU A 45 15.57 -8.10 24.96
CA LEU A 45 16.62 -8.79 25.73
C LEU A 45 17.87 -9.14 24.90
N GLY A 46 17.89 -8.82 23.60
CA GLY A 46 19.03 -9.11 22.73
C GLY A 46 19.17 -10.58 22.32
N ILE A 47 18.24 -11.47 22.70
CA ILE A 47 18.22 -12.88 22.28
C ILE A 47 18.10 -12.97 20.75
N LEU A 48 17.23 -12.15 20.16
CA LEU A 48 17.14 -12.00 18.72
C LEU A 48 17.93 -10.77 18.28
N LYS A 49 18.97 -10.99 17.49
CA LYS A 49 19.86 -9.92 17.02
C LYS A 49 19.24 -9.15 15.84
N LYS A 50 19.35 -7.84 15.89
CA LYS A 50 19.05 -6.97 14.75
C LYS A 50 20.28 -6.86 13.85
N LYS A 51 20.05 -6.70 12.54
CA LYS A 51 21.11 -6.50 11.55
C LYS A 51 21.06 -5.04 11.08
N LYS A 52 22.23 -4.42 10.91
CA LYS A 52 22.39 -3.05 10.45
C LYS A 52 22.87 -3.03 9.00
N LEU A 53 22.28 -2.16 8.16
CA LEU A 53 22.75 -1.89 6.81
C LEU A 53 23.73 -0.69 6.81
N PRO A 54 24.70 -0.68 5.90
CA PRO A 54 25.60 0.46 5.73
C PRO A 54 24.91 1.56 4.89
N GLY A 55 24.05 2.35 5.54
CA GLY A 55 23.25 3.42 4.93
C GLY A 55 22.03 3.73 5.77
N LEU A 56 21.24 4.73 5.37
CA LEU A 56 20.03 5.13 6.04
C LEU A 56 18.88 4.17 5.72
N VAL A 57 18.19 3.68 6.72
CA VAL A 57 17.06 2.77 6.57
C VAL A 57 15.76 3.44 7.02
N VAL A 58 14.90 3.74 6.07
CA VAL A 58 13.57 4.32 6.30
C VAL A 58 12.51 3.24 6.08
N SER A 59 11.78 2.89 7.12
CA SER A 59 10.67 1.94 7.05
C SER A 59 9.35 2.68 6.82
N VAL A 60 8.65 2.31 5.78
CA VAL A 60 7.26 2.72 5.51
C VAL A 60 6.37 1.53 5.81
N GLY A 61 5.53 1.63 6.82
CA GLY A 61 4.70 0.51 7.25
C GLY A 61 3.36 0.96 7.82
N ASN A 62 2.59 0.00 8.31
CA ASN A 62 1.33 0.25 8.99
C ASN A 62 1.11 -0.74 10.12
N ILE A 63 0.11 -0.50 10.97
CA ILE A 63 -0.21 -1.37 12.09
C ILE A 63 -1.41 -2.29 11.82
N THR A 64 -2.19 -2.02 10.77
CA THR A 64 -3.39 -2.77 10.40
C THR A 64 -3.18 -3.60 9.13
N VAL A 65 -3.95 -4.64 8.93
CA VAL A 65 -4.11 -5.25 7.60
C VAL A 65 -4.96 -4.34 6.72
N GLY A 66 -4.73 -4.38 5.41
CA GLY A 66 -5.46 -3.58 4.42
C GLY A 66 -4.63 -2.47 3.79
N GLY A 67 -5.23 -1.80 2.82
CA GLY A 67 -4.60 -0.79 1.99
C GLY A 67 -4.53 0.59 2.66
N THR A 68 -3.48 0.88 3.40
CA THR A 68 -3.25 2.18 4.03
C THR A 68 -2.48 3.18 3.15
N GLY A 69 -2.23 2.86 1.88
CA GLY A 69 -1.50 3.76 0.98
C GLY A 69 0.03 3.66 1.07
N LYS A 70 0.59 2.54 1.53
CA LYS A 70 2.05 2.34 1.63
C LYS A 70 2.75 2.49 0.28
N THR A 71 2.31 1.76 -0.73
CA THR A 71 2.94 1.76 -2.06
C THR A 71 3.03 3.15 -2.68
N PRO A 72 1.97 3.99 -2.70
CA PRO A 72 2.09 5.37 -3.15
C PRO A 72 3.02 6.24 -2.30
N ALA A 73 3.06 6.03 -0.97
CA ALA A 73 3.96 6.77 -0.08
C ALA A 73 5.43 6.39 -0.34
N VAL A 74 5.74 5.10 -0.48
CA VAL A 74 7.07 4.59 -0.86
C VAL A 74 7.50 5.20 -2.20
N ALA A 75 6.60 5.22 -3.19
CA ALA A 75 6.89 5.83 -4.50
C ALA A 75 7.20 7.33 -4.38
N LEU A 76 6.43 8.10 -3.58
CA LEU A 76 6.67 9.51 -3.36
C LEU A 76 8.05 9.76 -2.72
N LEU A 77 8.36 9.07 -1.62
CA LEU A 77 9.63 9.22 -0.91
C LEU A 77 10.82 8.82 -1.78
N SER A 78 10.67 7.76 -2.57
CA SER A 78 11.72 7.30 -3.48
C SER A 78 11.94 8.28 -4.63
N LYS A 79 10.88 8.84 -5.23
CA LYS A 79 10.99 9.90 -6.25
C LYS A 79 11.68 11.14 -5.72
N TRP A 80 11.33 11.55 -4.51
CA TRP A 80 11.99 12.66 -3.83
C TRP A 80 13.49 12.38 -3.66
N ALA A 81 13.89 11.19 -3.21
CA ALA A 81 15.29 10.83 -3.06
C ALA A 81 16.04 10.83 -4.40
N VAL A 82 15.44 10.26 -5.46
CA VAL A 82 16.01 10.29 -6.83
C VAL A 82 16.18 11.73 -7.32
N SER A 83 15.21 12.62 -7.10
CA SER A 83 15.29 14.02 -7.52
C SER A 83 16.39 14.83 -6.77
N ARG A 84 16.85 14.31 -5.62
CA ARG A 84 17.97 14.85 -4.83
C ARG A 84 19.30 14.14 -5.13
N ASN A 85 19.35 13.30 -6.19
CA ASN A 85 20.52 12.47 -6.54
C ASN A 85 20.99 11.54 -5.41
N ILE A 86 20.12 11.17 -4.47
CA ILE A 86 20.42 10.20 -3.42
C ILE A 86 20.30 8.79 -4.03
N LYS A 87 21.33 7.96 -3.84
CA LYS A 87 21.33 6.56 -4.29
C LYS A 87 20.39 5.72 -3.45
N VAL A 88 19.12 5.76 -3.79
CA VAL A 88 18.03 5.07 -3.08
C VAL A 88 17.75 3.70 -3.68
N CYS A 89 17.34 2.75 -2.84
CA CYS A 89 16.78 1.46 -3.26
C CYS A 89 15.51 1.16 -2.46
N ILE A 90 14.48 0.68 -3.15
CA ILE A 90 13.27 0.15 -2.51
C ILE A 90 13.49 -1.33 -2.19
N ILE A 91 13.20 -1.71 -0.95
CA ILE A 91 13.28 -3.10 -0.49
C ILE A 91 11.91 -3.57 -0.06
N SER A 92 11.40 -4.65 -0.67
CA SER A 92 10.12 -5.24 -0.31
C SER A 92 10.23 -6.77 -0.10
N ARG A 93 9.14 -7.38 0.33
CA ARG A 93 9.04 -8.85 0.49
C ARG A 93 8.65 -9.56 -0.78
N GLY A 94 7.94 -8.88 -1.67
CA GLY A 94 7.32 -9.50 -2.83
C GLY A 94 6.12 -10.37 -2.40
N TYR A 95 5.18 -9.77 -1.67
CA TYR A 95 3.94 -10.46 -1.32
C TYR A 95 3.17 -10.83 -2.58
N GLY A 96 2.68 -12.08 -2.65
CA GLY A 96 1.98 -12.62 -3.82
C GLY A 96 2.90 -13.09 -4.96
N GLY A 97 4.21 -12.84 -4.89
CA GLY A 97 5.18 -13.33 -5.87
C GLY A 97 5.66 -14.76 -5.59
N ASN A 98 6.07 -15.45 -6.65
CA ASN A 98 6.49 -16.86 -6.62
C ASN A 98 8.02 -17.06 -6.67
N TYR A 99 8.81 -16.00 -6.43
CA TYR A 99 10.27 -16.12 -6.49
C TYR A 99 10.83 -17.03 -5.37
N LYS A 100 11.85 -17.83 -5.73
CA LYS A 100 12.51 -18.81 -4.84
C LYS A 100 13.92 -18.38 -4.43
N SER A 101 14.53 -17.47 -5.17
CA SER A 101 15.89 -16.98 -4.90
C SER A 101 15.96 -16.22 -3.56
N PRO A 102 17.11 -16.20 -2.88
CA PRO A 102 17.28 -15.41 -1.65
C PRO A 102 17.07 -13.91 -1.88
N VAL A 103 17.40 -13.40 -3.07
CA VAL A 103 17.24 -12.02 -3.51
C VAL A 103 16.72 -12.04 -4.94
N LEU A 104 15.76 -11.18 -5.26
CA LEU A 104 15.26 -10.94 -6.61
C LEU A 104 15.36 -9.45 -6.93
N GLU A 105 16.00 -9.12 -8.03
CA GLU A 105 15.96 -7.77 -8.62
C GLU A 105 14.69 -7.64 -9.45
N VAL A 106 13.81 -6.71 -9.07
CA VAL A 106 12.61 -6.37 -9.84
C VAL A 106 12.93 -5.29 -10.86
N SER A 107 13.81 -4.37 -10.48
CA SER A 107 14.33 -3.32 -11.34
C SER A 107 15.73 -2.93 -10.90
N ASP A 108 16.56 -2.59 -11.88
CA ASP A 108 17.88 -1.99 -11.67
C ASP A 108 17.85 -0.44 -11.65
N GLY A 109 16.63 0.12 -11.71
CA GLY A 109 16.37 1.56 -11.83
C GLY A 109 16.27 2.06 -13.27
N ARG A 110 16.71 1.26 -14.27
CA ARG A 110 16.61 1.61 -15.70
C ARG A 110 15.50 0.84 -16.41
N GLN A 111 15.37 -0.43 -16.06
CA GLN A 111 14.39 -1.33 -16.65
C GLN A 111 13.76 -2.24 -15.58
N VAL A 112 12.55 -2.71 -15.87
CA VAL A 112 11.86 -3.73 -15.07
C VAL A 112 12.37 -5.10 -15.53
N LEU A 113 12.86 -5.90 -14.57
CA LEU A 113 13.53 -7.18 -14.81
C LEU A 113 12.67 -8.39 -14.44
N ALA A 114 11.58 -8.18 -13.72
CA ALA A 114 10.69 -9.24 -13.27
C ALA A 114 9.22 -8.84 -13.41
N ASP A 115 8.40 -9.80 -13.79
CA ASP A 115 6.95 -9.61 -13.93
C ASP A 115 6.21 -9.75 -12.57
N SER A 116 4.92 -9.43 -12.58
CA SER A 116 4.07 -9.50 -11.39
C SER A 116 3.81 -10.91 -10.87
N ARG A 117 3.95 -11.96 -11.69
CA ARG A 117 3.82 -13.35 -11.24
C ARG A 117 5.01 -13.75 -10.39
N LEU A 118 6.20 -13.30 -10.77
CA LEU A 118 7.44 -13.59 -10.06
C LEU A 118 7.61 -12.71 -8.82
N ALA A 119 7.43 -11.40 -8.99
CA ALA A 119 7.74 -10.38 -7.99
C ALA A 119 6.55 -9.98 -7.10
N GLY A 120 5.31 -10.20 -7.55
CA GLY A 120 4.10 -9.61 -7.00
C GLY A 120 3.79 -8.24 -7.63
N ASP A 121 2.54 -7.80 -7.54
CA ASP A 121 2.05 -6.59 -8.21
C ASP A 121 2.70 -5.30 -7.70
N GLU A 122 2.81 -5.15 -6.37
CA GLU A 122 3.28 -3.91 -5.75
C GLU A 122 4.74 -3.58 -6.06
N PRO A 123 5.68 -4.52 -6.03
CA PRO A 123 7.07 -4.25 -6.41
C PRO A 123 7.23 -3.86 -7.89
N VAL A 124 6.48 -4.49 -8.80
CA VAL A 124 6.53 -4.15 -10.23
C VAL A 124 5.97 -2.74 -10.45
N LEU A 125 4.83 -2.42 -9.81
CA LEU A 125 4.25 -1.09 -9.82
C LEU A 125 5.22 -0.01 -9.29
N LEU A 126 5.96 -0.31 -8.22
CA LEU A 126 6.99 0.60 -7.68
C LEU A 126 8.14 0.79 -8.69
N ALA A 127 8.58 -0.27 -9.34
CA ALA A 127 9.62 -0.22 -10.37
C ALA A 127 9.22 0.68 -11.56
N GLU A 128 7.98 0.59 -12.02
CA GLU A 128 7.46 1.43 -13.10
C GLU A 128 7.24 2.89 -12.65
N LYS A 129 6.78 3.09 -11.41
CA LYS A 129 6.49 4.43 -10.88
C LYS A 129 7.72 5.25 -10.54
N VAL A 130 8.86 4.61 -10.26
CA VAL A 130 10.06 5.30 -9.78
C VAL A 130 11.29 4.95 -10.66
N PRO A 131 11.32 5.41 -11.91
CA PRO A 131 12.53 5.31 -12.70
C PRO A 131 13.74 5.93 -11.99
N GLY A 132 14.91 5.34 -12.11
CA GLY A 132 16.10 5.75 -11.38
C GLY A 132 16.29 5.08 -10.01
N CYS A 133 15.28 4.33 -9.52
CA CYS A 133 15.34 3.65 -8.24
C CYS A 133 15.30 2.13 -8.41
N PRO A 134 16.37 1.39 -8.06
CA PRO A 134 16.32 -0.06 -8.00
C PRO A 134 15.27 -0.57 -7.02
N VAL A 135 14.62 -1.70 -7.38
CA VAL A 135 13.66 -2.40 -6.53
C VAL A 135 14.15 -3.82 -6.31
N VAL A 136 14.39 -4.20 -5.05
CA VAL A 136 14.99 -5.48 -4.69
C VAL A 136 14.13 -6.20 -3.65
N LEU A 137 13.85 -7.48 -3.87
CA LEU A 137 13.05 -8.31 -2.98
C LEU A 137 13.92 -9.28 -2.20
N SER A 138 13.56 -9.48 -0.95
CA SER A 138 14.02 -10.61 -0.13
C SER A 138 13.08 -10.83 1.05
N LYS A 139 12.85 -12.09 1.41
CA LYS A 139 12.20 -12.45 2.68
C LYS A 139 13.03 -11.95 3.88
N LYS A 140 14.36 -11.96 3.74
CA LYS A 140 15.33 -11.39 4.70
C LYS A 140 15.81 -10.03 4.18
N ARG A 141 15.09 -8.91 4.49
CA ARG A 141 15.37 -7.55 3.97
C ARG A 141 16.84 -7.14 4.03
N TYR A 142 17.56 -7.64 5.03
CA TYR A 142 19.00 -7.42 5.14
C TYR A 142 19.77 -7.89 3.90
N LEU A 143 19.41 -9.06 3.33
CA LEU A 143 20.07 -9.57 2.14
C LEU A 143 19.81 -8.67 0.91
N ALA A 144 18.58 -8.18 0.75
CA ALA A 144 18.25 -7.23 -0.30
C ALA A 144 19.03 -5.92 -0.15
N GLY A 145 19.13 -5.39 1.09
CA GLY A 145 19.90 -4.18 1.37
C GLY A 145 21.39 -4.33 1.09
N MET A 146 21.99 -5.43 1.51
CA MET A 146 23.41 -5.72 1.23
C MET A 146 23.68 -5.92 -0.26
N HIS A 147 22.72 -6.53 -0.97
CA HIS A 147 22.79 -6.66 -2.42
C HIS A 147 22.72 -5.28 -3.10
N ALA A 148 21.73 -4.45 -2.71
CA ALA A 148 21.56 -3.11 -3.24
C ALA A 148 22.78 -2.20 -2.95
N ARG A 149 23.38 -2.32 -1.75
CA ARG A 149 24.62 -1.61 -1.42
C ARG A 149 25.77 -1.98 -2.34
N ARG A 150 25.95 -3.28 -2.60
CA ARG A 150 27.07 -3.78 -3.40
C ARG A 150 26.90 -3.48 -4.89
N LYS A 151 25.69 -3.69 -5.42
CA LYS A 151 25.44 -3.60 -6.87
C LYS A 151 25.11 -2.18 -7.33
N PHE A 152 24.32 -1.44 -6.55
CA PHE A 152 23.82 -0.11 -6.91
C PHE A 152 24.44 1.01 -6.08
N ALA A 153 25.39 0.70 -5.18
CA ALA A 153 25.97 1.65 -4.24
C ALA A 153 24.94 2.42 -3.42
N SER A 154 23.77 1.80 -3.14
CA SER A 154 22.66 2.45 -2.45
C SER A 154 23.05 2.93 -1.04
N GLU A 155 22.63 4.13 -0.68
CA GLU A 155 22.91 4.82 0.57
C GLU A 155 21.64 5.03 1.40
N LEU A 156 20.47 5.06 0.73
CA LEU A 156 19.14 5.12 1.33
C LEU A 156 18.37 3.86 0.97
N PHE A 157 17.81 3.20 1.97
CA PHE A 157 16.97 2.02 1.81
C PHE A 157 15.56 2.32 2.30
N ILE A 158 14.58 2.34 1.40
CA ILE A 158 13.17 2.50 1.73
C ILE A 158 12.55 1.12 1.82
N ILE A 159 12.14 0.73 3.03
CA ILE A 159 11.57 -0.60 3.28
C ILE A 159 10.05 -0.52 3.16
N ASP A 160 9.51 -1.14 2.13
CA ASP A 160 8.07 -1.32 1.96
C ASP A 160 7.55 -2.39 2.91
N ASP A 161 6.45 -2.06 3.64
CA ASP A 161 5.83 -2.86 4.69
C ASP A 161 6.85 -3.33 5.76
N GLY A 162 7.64 -2.37 6.28
CA GLY A 162 8.78 -2.64 7.14
C GLY A 162 8.48 -2.61 8.65
N PHE A 163 7.33 -2.09 9.12
CA PHE A 163 7.09 -1.83 10.54
C PHE A 163 7.18 -3.08 11.42
N GLN A 164 6.68 -4.24 10.96
CA GLN A 164 6.75 -5.52 11.64
C GLN A 164 8.11 -6.22 11.51
N HIS A 165 9.02 -5.73 10.63
CA HIS A 165 10.29 -6.41 10.35
C HIS A 165 11.40 -6.01 11.32
N MET A 166 11.37 -6.53 12.56
CA MET A 166 12.28 -6.17 13.64
C MET A 166 13.72 -6.66 13.44
N GLN A 167 13.95 -7.62 12.54
CA GLN A 167 15.29 -8.18 12.27
C GLN A 167 16.25 -7.15 11.65
N LEU A 168 15.75 -6.10 11.03
CA LEU A 168 16.52 -5.01 10.44
C LEU A 168 16.43 -3.77 11.32
N GLU A 169 17.58 -3.17 11.66
CA GLU A 169 17.61 -1.84 12.26
C GLU A 169 17.07 -0.81 11.29
N ARG A 170 16.30 0.13 11.78
CA ARG A 170 15.69 1.21 11.03
C ARG A 170 16.03 2.51 11.71
N ASP A 171 16.43 3.48 10.93
CA ASP A 171 16.74 4.81 11.41
C ASP A 171 15.49 5.68 11.54
N LEU A 172 14.51 5.46 10.63
CA LEU A 172 13.19 6.08 10.69
C LEU A 172 12.09 5.06 10.42
N ASN A 173 11.05 5.09 11.27
CA ASN A 173 9.82 4.30 11.12
C ASN A 173 8.64 5.23 10.84
N LEU A 174 8.22 5.30 9.60
CA LEU A 174 7.05 6.05 9.16
C LEU A 174 5.83 5.12 9.18
N VAL A 175 4.85 5.42 10.04
CA VAL A 175 3.67 4.57 10.22
C VAL A 175 2.46 5.23 9.58
N LEU A 176 1.96 4.60 8.53
CA LEU A 176 0.78 5.04 7.80
C LEU A 176 -0.50 4.50 8.45
N MET A 177 -1.49 5.35 8.56
CA MET A 177 -2.82 5.01 9.09
C MET A 177 -3.90 5.65 8.24
N ASP A 178 -4.98 4.91 8.00
CA ASP A 178 -6.18 5.49 7.41
C ASP A 178 -6.82 6.48 8.39
N ALA A 179 -6.97 7.72 8.00
CA ALA A 179 -7.55 8.75 8.87
C ALA A 179 -8.99 8.44 9.32
N ALA A 180 -9.76 7.75 8.46
CA ALA A 180 -11.15 7.40 8.76
C ALA A 180 -11.29 6.19 9.70
N SER A 181 -10.33 5.24 9.64
CA SER A 181 -10.39 4.01 10.45
C SER A 181 -8.97 3.52 10.80
N PRO A 182 -8.23 4.26 11.65
CA PRO A 182 -6.81 4.01 11.91
C PRO A 182 -6.53 2.66 12.56
N PHE A 183 -7.50 2.14 13.31
CA PHE A 183 -7.35 0.93 14.13
C PHE A 183 -8.45 -0.11 13.88
N GLY A 184 -9.38 0.15 12.95
CA GLY A 184 -10.55 -0.70 12.71
C GLY A 184 -11.39 -0.87 13.99
N ASN A 185 -11.69 -2.12 14.35
CA ASN A 185 -12.41 -2.44 15.59
C ASN A 185 -11.52 -2.45 16.86
N GLY A 186 -10.22 -2.14 16.73
CA GLY A 186 -9.27 -2.03 17.84
C GLY A 186 -8.71 -3.36 18.35
N HIS A 187 -9.02 -4.48 17.70
CA HIS A 187 -8.54 -5.80 18.11
C HIS A 187 -7.43 -6.32 17.22
N LEU A 188 -6.62 -7.20 17.81
CA LEU A 188 -5.58 -7.92 17.09
C LEU A 188 -6.17 -9.00 16.17
N LEU A 189 -5.40 -9.41 15.16
CA LEU A 189 -5.72 -10.59 14.34
C LEU A 189 -5.93 -11.82 15.21
N PRO A 190 -6.88 -12.71 14.88
CA PRO A 190 -7.82 -12.62 13.74
C PRO A 190 -9.13 -11.87 14.04
N ARG A 191 -9.38 -11.43 15.30
CA ARG A 191 -10.62 -10.74 15.70
C ARG A 191 -10.74 -9.34 15.09
N GLY A 192 -9.63 -8.68 14.87
CA GLY A 192 -9.57 -7.34 14.29
C GLY A 192 -8.41 -7.18 13.32
N PRO A 193 -8.24 -5.99 12.75
CA PRO A 193 -7.24 -5.76 11.72
C PRO A 193 -5.83 -5.49 12.26
N LEU A 194 -5.64 -5.34 13.57
CA LEU A 194 -4.33 -4.99 14.12
C LEU A 194 -3.33 -6.13 13.99
N ARG A 195 -2.20 -5.85 13.37
CA ARG A 195 -1.03 -6.75 13.25
C ARG A 195 -0.20 -6.76 14.52
N GLU A 196 -0.28 -5.69 15.32
CA GLU A 196 0.49 -5.48 16.55
C GLU A 196 -0.35 -4.71 17.57
N PRO A 197 -0.08 -4.85 18.88
CA PRO A 197 -0.70 -4.02 19.89
C PRO A 197 -0.40 -2.53 19.68
N LEU A 198 -1.38 -1.65 20.00
CA LEU A 198 -1.21 -0.20 19.85
C LEU A 198 -0.01 0.35 20.61
N ALA A 199 0.39 -0.29 21.71
CA ALA A 199 1.60 0.07 22.46
C ALA A 199 2.88 0.04 21.59
N GLN A 200 2.89 -0.69 20.49
CA GLN A 200 4.03 -0.75 19.58
C GLN A 200 4.17 0.49 18.68
N LEU A 201 3.15 1.35 18.62
CA LEU A 201 3.21 2.64 17.93
C LEU A 201 4.28 3.57 18.51
N LYS A 202 4.70 3.36 19.75
CA LYS A 202 5.85 4.07 20.36
C LYS A 202 7.17 3.92 19.58
N ARG A 203 7.27 2.93 18.68
CA ARG A 203 8.45 2.74 17.83
C ARG A 203 8.41 3.59 16.54
N ALA A 204 7.31 4.30 16.32
CA ALA A 204 7.20 5.20 15.18
C ALA A 204 8.03 6.47 15.44
N ASP A 205 8.67 6.97 14.39
CA ASP A 205 9.32 8.28 14.39
C ASP A 205 8.39 9.35 13.80
N ALA A 206 7.41 8.93 13.00
CA ALA A 206 6.32 9.78 12.53
C ALA A 206 5.05 8.96 12.22
N PHE A 207 3.89 9.57 12.42
CA PHE A 207 2.61 9.08 11.94
C PHE A 207 2.20 9.84 10.67
N ILE A 208 1.67 9.11 9.70
CA ILE A 208 1.15 9.69 8.45
C ILE A 208 -0.31 9.25 8.32
N LEU A 209 -1.24 10.18 8.52
CA LEU A 209 -2.66 9.97 8.30
C LEU A 209 -2.96 10.08 6.81
N THR A 210 -3.30 8.97 6.19
CA THR A 210 -3.61 8.90 4.76
C THR A 210 -5.10 9.08 4.51
N ARG A 211 -5.48 9.49 3.30
CA ARG A 211 -6.87 9.82 2.95
C ARG A 211 -7.49 10.83 3.92
N TYR A 212 -6.65 11.71 4.41
CA TYR A 212 -7.07 12.71 5.37
C TYR A 212 -8.03 13.69 4.70
N LYS A 213 -9.19 13.89 5.32
CA LYS A 213 -10.12 14.95 4.97
C LYS A 213 -10.29 15.81 6.22
N GLU A 214 -10.08 17.09 6.08
CA GLU A 214 -10.29 18.02 7.17
C GLU A 214 -11.79 18.09 7.46
N LYS A 215 -12.21 17.41 8.52
CA LYS A 215 -13.59 17.44 9.01
C LYS A 215 -13.56 17.80 10.48
N PRO A 216 -14.52 18.63 10.97
CA PRO A 216 -14.71 18.81 12.42
C PRO A 216 -14.90 17.44 13.08
N GLY A 217 -14.15 17.15 14.15
CA GLY A 217 -14.27 15.91 14.90
C GLY A 217 -13.32 14.77 14.44
N ASN A 218 -12.31 15.04 13.63
CA ASN A 218 -11.30 14.04 13.27
C ASN A 218 -10.37 13.76 14.48
N GLY A 219 -10.91 12.98 15.45
CA GLY A 219 -10.26 12.68 16.73
C GLY A 219 -8.95 11.88 16.60
N THR A 220 -8.69 11.25 15.44
CA THR A 220 -7.48 10.45 15.23
C THR A 220 -6.20 11.25 15.42
N ARG A 221 -6.13 12.45 14.84
CA ARG A 221 -4.96 13.33 14.98
C ARG A 221 -4.77 13.78 16.42
N ALA A 222 -5.85 14.17 17.09
CA ALA A 222 -5.83 14.56 18.49
C ALA A 222 -5.42 13.40 19.40
N PHE A 223 -6.02 12.22 19.20
CA PHE A 223 -5.66 11.00 19.92
C PHE A 223 -4.17 10.65 19.80
N LEU A 224 -3.61 10.72 18.58
CA LEU A 224 -2.20 10.41 18.39
C LEU A 224 -1.28 11.42 19.08
N LYS A 225 -1.60 12.71 19.00
CA LYS A 225 -0.84 13.77 19.68
C LYS A 225 -0.87 13.64 21.20
N GLU A 226 -2.03 13.30 21.75
CA GLU A 226 -2.21 13.09 23.20
C GLU A 226 -1.50 11.82 23.67
N ARG A 227 -1.68 10.71 22.94
CA ARG A 227 -1.19 9.39 23.37
C ARG A 227 0.30 9.17 23.11
N TYR A 228 0.86 9.86 22.12
CA TYR A 228 2.27 9.77 21.71
C TYR A 228 2.87 11.16 21.54
N PRO A 229 2.99 11.93 22.64
CA PRO A 229 3.58 13.27 22.59
C PRO A 229 5.03 13.16 22.10
N GLY A 230 5.44 14.06 21.22
CA GLY A 230 6.78 14.06 20.63
C GLY A 230 6.91 13.29 19.32
N ILE A 231 5.92 12.47 18.92
CA ILE A 231 5.89 11.86 17.60
C ILE A 231 5.07 12.76 16.66
N PRO A 232 5.68 13.32 15.60
CA PRO A 232 4.96 14.19 14.68
C PRO A 232 3.87 13.44 13.90
N VAL A 233 2.77 14.14 13.63
CA VAL A 233 1.62 13.61 12.86
C VAL A 233 1.46 14.44 11.60
N PHE A 234 1.74 13.84 10.46
CA PHE A 234 1.54 14.42 9.14
C PHE A 234 0.24 13.92 8.51
N CYS A 235 -0.34 14.73 7.65
CA CYS A 235 -1.56 14.41 6.92
C CYS A 235 -1.28 14.35 5.43
N ALA A 236 -1.85 13.35 4.78
CA ALA A 236 -1.69 13.11 3.36
C ALA A 236 -3.00 12.64 2.73
N GLU A 237 -3.15 12.89 1.45
CA GLU A 237 -4.29 12.51 0.67
C GLU A 237 -3.90 11.65 -0.54
N HIS A 238 -4.87 10.95 -1.08
CA HIS A 238 -4.76 10.22 -2.34
C HIS A 238 -5.51 11.02 -3.41
N VAL A 239 -4.75 11.66 -4.29
CA VAL A 239 -5.31 12.51 -5.34
C VAL A 239 -5.33 11.77 -6.66
N PRO A 240 -6.47 11.70 -7.37
CA PRO A 240 -6.50 11.28 -8.76
C PRO A 240 -5.56 12.16 -9.59
N HIS A 241 -4.60 11.55 -10.29
CA HIS A 241 -3.54 12.30 -10.96
C HIS A 241 -3.59 12.18 -12.49
N LYS A 242 -3.77 10.97 -12.99
CA LYS A 242 -3.81 10.67 -14.43
C LYS A 242 -4.84 9.60 -14.72
N LEU A 243 -5.52 9.74 -15.86
CA LEU A 243 -6.31 8.69 -16.48
C LEU A 243 -5.54 8.18 -17.69
N VAL A 244 -5.12 6.92 -17.65
CA VAL A 244 -4.27 6.34 -18.69
C VAL A 244 -5.08 5.34 -19.50
N PHE A 245 -5.12 5.54 -20.81
CA PHE A 245 -5.64 4.60 -21.80
C PHE A 245 -4.45 3.86 -22.41
N PRO A 246 -4.19 2.60 -22.01
CA PRO A 246 -3.00 1.88 -22.48
C PRO A 246 -3.01 1.62 -23.99
N HIS A 247 -4.18 1.52 -24.57
CA HIS A 247 -4.42 1.42 -26.00
C HIS A 247 -5.30 2.60 -26.47
N PRO A 248 -4.80 3.56 -27.22
CA PRO A 248 -3.55 3.70 -27.98
C PRO A 248 -2.38 4.38 -27.26
N GLY A 249 -2.28 4.34 -25.92
CA GLY A 249 -1.18 4.96 -25.16
C GLY A 249 -1.45 6.43 -24.79
N ARG A 250 -2.73 6.82 -24.62
CA ARG A 250 -3.17 8.19 -24.30
C ARG A 250 -3.20 8.43 -22.79
N ILE A 251 -2.69 9.57 -22.35
CA ILE A 251 -2.77 10.03 -20.96
C ILE A 251 -3.62 11.29 -20.91
N GLU A 252 -4.62 11.28 -20.02
CA GLU A 252 -5.55 12.38 -19.86
C GLU A 252 -5.67 12.82 -18.39
N SER A 253 -6.29 13.99 -18.19
CA SER A 253 -6.66 14.44 -16.85
C SER A 253 -7.78 13.56 -16.29
N PRO A 254 -7.82 13.27 -14.97
CA PRO A 254 -8.97 12.63 -14.34
C PRO A 254 -10.30 13.36 -14.57
N LYS A 255 -10.25 14.67 -14.83
CA LYS A 255 -11.44 15.50 -15.17
C LYS A 255 -12.15 15.03 -16.43
N THR A 256 -11.50 14.29 -17.32
CA THR A 256 -12.12 13.64 -18.49
C THR A 256 -13.26 12.69 -18.10
N LEU A 257 -13.27 12.18 -16.88
CA LEU A 257 -14.34 11.33 -16.35
C LEU A 257 -15.67 12.09 -16.12
N ASN A 258 -15.62 13.42 -16.03
CA ASN A 258 -16.83 14.20 -15.80
C ASN A 258 -17.90 13.95 -16.88
N GLU A 259 -19.12 13.64 -16.43
CA GLU A 259 -20.28 13.30 -17.27
C GLU A 259 -20.10 12.08 -18.18
N LYS A 260 -19.01 11.31 -18.02
CA LYS A 260 -18.79 10.10 -18.82
C LYS A 260 -19.51 8.91 -18.21
N ARG A 261 -20.21 8.15 -19.05
CA ARG A 261 -20.81 6.86 -18.69
C ARG A 261 -19.74 5.78 -18.73
N VAL A 262 -19.43 5.19 -17.59
CA VAL A 262 -18.35 4.20 -17.48
C VAL A 262 -18.81 2.91 -16.79
N VAL A 263 -18.28 1.79 -17.24
CA VAL A 263 -18.23 0.57 -16.45
C VAL A 263 -16.96 0.61 -15.61
N ALA A 264 -17.07 0.32 -14.33
CA ALA A 264 -15.89 0.32 -13.48
C ALA A 264 -15.72 -1.02 -12.75
N PHE A 265 -14.46 -1.39 -12.48
CA PHE A 265 -14.17 -2.56 -11.65
C PHE A 265 -12.92 -2.33 -10.81
N ALA A 266 -12.83 -3.04 -9.67
CA ALA A 266 -11.66 -3.01 -8.81
C ALA A 266 -11.54 -4.28 -7.98
N GLY A 267 -10.31 -4.84 -7.89
CA GLY A 267 -9.92 -5.97 -7.06
C GLY A 267 -8.85 -5.53 -6.03
N ILE A 268 -9.18 -4.51 -5.26
CA ILE A 268 -8.36 -3.93 -4.19
C ILE A 268 -9.05 -4.07 -2.84
N GLY A 269 -8.35 -3.86 -1.74
CA GLY A 269 -8.88 -4.04 -0.38
C GLY A 269 -10.15 -3.25 -0.03
N ASN A 270 -10.44 -2.17 -0.75
CA ASN A 270 -11.71 -1.44 -0.65
C ASN A 270 -12.19 -0.98 -2.04
N PRO A 271 -12.89 -1.84 -2.80
CA PRO A 271 -13.41 -1.48 -4.13
C PRO A 271 -14.41 -0.33 -4.10
N GLN A 272 -15.19 -0.22 -3.04
CA GLN A 272 -16.20 0.83 -2.91
C GLN A 272 -15.58 2.23 -2.89
N LEU A 273 -14.42 2.38 -2.27
CA LEU A 273 -13.69 3.66 -2.25
C LEU A 273 -13.27 4.09 -3.66
N PHE A 274 -12.91 3.13 -4.53
CA PHE A 274 -12.62 3.43 -5.93
C PHE A 274 -13.85 3.94 -6.66
N LYS A 275 -15.01 3.29 -6.46
CA LYS A 275 -16.29 3.77 -7.02
C LYS A 275 -16.61 5.18 -6.56
N GLU A 276 -16.46 5.47 -5.25
CA GLU A 276 -16.68 6.82 -4.69
C GLU A 276 -15.75 7.86 -5.31
N THR A 277 -14.49 7.47 -5.56
CA THR A 277 -13.53 8.35 -6.25
C THR A 277 -13.99 8.70 -7.66
N LEU A 278 -14.49 7.72 -8.45
CA LEU A 278 -15.01 7.97 -9.78
C LEU A 278 -16.23 8.89 -9.74
N LEU A 279 -17.16 8.65 -8.80
CA LEU A 279 -18.34 9.51 -8.62
C LEU A 279 -17.93 10.94 -8.23
N SER A 280 -16.93 11.13 -7.40
CA SER A 280 -16.42 12.45 -7.02
C SER A 280 -15.75 13.20 -8.18
N LEU A 281 -15.32 12.49 -9.21
CA LEU A 281 -14.81 13.05 -10.47
C LEU A 281 -15.93 13.35 -11.50
N GLY A 282 -17.20 13.16 -11.11
CA GLY A 282 -18.37 13.41 -11.98
C GLY A 282 -18.68 12.28 -12.95
N ALA A 283 -18.07 11.09 -12.79
CA ALA A 283 -18.35 9.96 -13.67
C ALA A 283 -19.73 9.34 -13.38
N HIS A 284 -20.48 9.00 -14.44
CA HIS A 284 -21.68 8.17 -14.35
C HIS A 284 -21.30 6.70 -14.38
N VAL A 285 -21.10 6.09 -13.21
CA VAL A 285 -20.76 4.66 -13.08
C VAL A 285 -22.02 3.82 -13.32
N VAL A 286 -22.24 3.40 -14.56
CA VAL A 286 -23.45 2.67 -14.99
C VAL A 286 -23.45 1.20 -14.56
N ALA A 287 -22.27 0.62 -14.33
CA ALA A 287 -22.09 -0.68 -13.70
C ALA A 287 -20.77 -0.73 -12.93
N PHE A 288 -20.76 -1.46 -11.82
CA PHE A 288 -19.57 -1.64 -10.98
C PHE A 288 -19.39 -3.10 -10.59
N ARG A 289 -18.16 -3.64 -10.79
CA ARG A 289 -17.76 -4.96 -10.28
C ARG A 289 -16.66 -4.84 -9.24
N GLY A 290 -16.96 -5.19 -7.99
CA GLY A 290 -15.98 -5.39 -6.94
C GLY A 290 -15.47 -6.82 -6.94
N TYR A 291 -14.16 -7.00 -7.10
CA TYR A 291 -13.48 -8.28 -6.93
C TYR A 291 -12.81 -8.35 -5.56
N LYS A 292 -12.41 -9.55 -5.14
CA LYS A 292 -11.59 -9.73 -3.92
C LYS A 292 -10.24 -9.04 -4.10
N ASP A 293 -9.64 -8.61 -2.97
CA ASP A 293 -8.28 -8.08 -3.01
C ASP A 293 -7.31 -9.12 -3.60
N HIS A 294 -6.39 -8.63 -4.44
CA HIS A 294 -5.46 -9.46 -5.21
C HIS A 294 -6.12 -10.54 -6.09
N TYR A 295 -7.30 -10.23 -6.64
CA TYR A 295 -8.00 -11.15 -7.55
C TYR A 295 -7.10 -11.54 -8.73
N ALA A 296 -7.02 -12.84 -9.01
CA ALA A 296 -6.29 -13.37 -10.15
C ALA A 296 -7.22 -13.37 -11.38
N TYR A 297 -7.09 -12.32 -12.20
CA TYR A 297 -7.85 -12.22 -13.45
C TYR A 297 -7.40 -13.29 -14.44
N ASP A 298 -8.35 -13.75 -15.26
CA ASP A 298 -8.13 -14.63 -16.38
C ASP A 298 -8.65 -14.04 -17.69
N TRP A 299 -8.56 -14.79 -18.78
CA TRP A 299 -8.97 -14.33 -20.10
C TRP A 299 -10.50 -14.14 -20.28
N HIS A 300 -11.34 -14.71 -19.41
CA HIS A 300 -12.78 -14.51 -19.42
C HIS A 300 -13.20 -13.17 -18.81
N ASP A 301 -12.43 -12.61 -17.89
CA ASP A 301 -12.80 -11.39 -17.19
C ASP A 301 -12.91 -10.18 -18.13
N PRO A 302 -11.96 -9.93 -19.07
CA PRO A 302 -12.10 -8.87 -20.06
C PRO A 302 -13.33 -9.01 -20.92
N ASP A 303 -13.65 -10.22 -21.40
CA ASP A 303 -14.84 -10.48 -22.23
C ASP A 303 -16.14 -10.13 -21.50
N CYS A 304 -16.23 -10.51 -20.23
CA CYS A 304 -17.38 -10.17 -19.40
C CYS A 304 -17.53 -8.65 -19.22
N LEU A 305 -16.42 -7.94 -19.01
CA LEU A 305 -16.41 -6.48 -18.83
C LEU A 305 -16.74 -5.74 -20.13
N VAL A 306 -16.24 -6.22 -21.27
CA VAL A 306 -16.53 -5.68 -22.60
C VAL A 306 -18.01 -5.88 -22.97
N ARG A 307 -18.57 -7.06 -22.68
CA ARG A 307 -20.03 -7.29 -22.84
C ARG A 307 -20.84 -6.34 -21.97
N LEU A 308 -20.44 -6.17 -20.69
CA LEU A 308 -21.10 -5.26 -19.76
C LEU A 308 -21.05 -3.80 -20.27
N LYS A 309 -19.91 -3.36 -20.82
CA LYS A 309 -19.80 -2.05 -21.48
C LYS A 309 -20.82 -1.89 -22.61
N ARG A 310 -20.92 -2.89 -23.51
CA ARG A 310 -21.84 -2.85 -24.64
C ARG A 310 -23.31 -2.79 -24.21
N THR A 311 -23.71 -3.65 -23.27
CA THR A 311 -25.09 -3.73 -22.79
C THR A 311 -25.56 -2.51 -22.03
N THR A 312 -24.63 -1.81 -21.34
CA THR A 312 -24.94 -0.60 -20.56
C THR A 312 -24.78 0.70 -21.34
N GLY A 313 -24.28 0.65 -22.57
CA GLY A 313 -23.98 1.85 -23.37
C GLY A 313 -22.90 2.72 -22.75
N ALA A 314 -21.97 2.13 -21.99
CA ALA A 314 -20.85 2.86 -21.43
C ALA A 314 -19.82 3.22 -22.51
N GLN A 315 -19.20 4.40 -22.37
CA GLN A 315 -18.21 4.89 -23.32
C GLN A 315 -16.92 4.09 -23.25
N PHE A 316 -16.42 3.84 -22.01
CA PHE A 316 -15.24 3.03 -21.77
C PHE A 316 -15.29 2.34 -20.40
N ILE A 317 -14.32 1.49 -20.14
CA ILE A 317 -14.16 0.77 -18.89
C ILE A 317 -13.08 1.46 -18.07
N VAL A 318 -13.26 1.56 -16.74
CA VAL A 318 -12.26 2.16 -15.83
C VAL A 318 -11.90 1.20 -14.71
N THR A 319 -10.59 1.11 -14.43
CA THR A 319 -10.08 0.29 -13.33
C THR A 319 -9.00 1.01 -12.55
N THR A 320 -8.45 0.35 -11.54
CA THR A 320 -7.29 0.85 -10.80
C THR A 320 -5.99 0.50 -11.53
N GLU A 321 -4.94 1.25 -11.28
CA GLU A 321 -3.60 0.95 -11.78
C GLU A 321 -3.11 -0.45 -11.34
N LYS A 322 -3.38 -0.86 -10.09
CA LYS A 322 -3.07 -2.20 -9.59
C LYS A 322 -3.79 -3.31 -10.36
N ASP A 323 -5.06 -3.09 -10.69
CA ASP A 323 -5.83 -4.08 -11.43
C ASP A 323 -5.37 -4.16 -12.87
N TRP A 324 -5.01 -3.02 -13.47
CA TRP A 324 -4.43 -3.00 -14.80
C TRP A 324 -3.15 -3.86 -14.90
N MET A 325 -2.25 -3.79 -13.93
CA MET A 325 -1.03 -4.61 -13.89
C MET A 325 -1.32 -6.13 -13.94
N ARG A 326 -2.50 -6.55 -13.50
CA ARG A 326 -2.92 -7.97 -13.48
C ARG A 326 -3.71 -8.38 -14.70
N ILE A 327 -4.68 -7.55 -15.12
CA ILE A 327 -5.61 -7.88 -16.21
C ILE A 327 -5.09 -7.48 -17.59
N GLY A 328 -4.19 -6.49 -17.66
CA GLY A 328 -3.78 -5.87 -18.93
C GLY A 328 -3.24 -6.85 -19.96
N ARG A 329 -2.54 -7.91 -19.53
CA ARG A 329 -2.04 -8.97 -20.41
C ARG A 329 -3.10 -9.81 -21.10
N PHE A 330 -4.33 -9.80 -20.58
CA PHE A 330 -5.48 -10.51 -21.14
C PHE A 330 -6.42 -9.57 -21.90
N TRP A 331 -6.11 -8.25 -21.90
CA TRP A 331 -7.02 -7.26 -22.46
C TRP A 331 -7.03 -7.34 -23.99
N PRO A 332 -8.21 -7.48 -24.63
CA PRO A 332 -8.29 -7.59 -26.08
C PRO A 332 -7.96 -6.26 -26.75
N ASP A 333 -7.26 -6.33 -27.87
CA ASP A 333 -6.98 -5.17 -28.69
C ASP A 333 -8.27 -4.49 -29.16
N GLY A 334 -8.25 -3.15 -29.23
CA GLY A 334 -9.39 -2.35 -29.70
C GLY A 334 -10.52 -2.14 -28.68
N SER A 335 -10.44 -2.74 -27.49
CA SER A 335 -11.43 -2.45 -26.42
C SER A 335 -10.93 -1.32 -25.53
N GLU A 336 -11.69 -0.23 -25.47
CA GLU A 336 -11.31 0.98 -24.75
C GLU A 336 -11.43 0.80 -23.24
N ILE A 337 -10.29 0.78 -22.57
CA ILE A 337 -10.13 0.74 -21.12
C ILE A 337 -9.21 1.85 -20.68
N ALA A 338 -9.48 2.39 -19.50
CA ALA A 338 -8.59 3.30 -18.80
C ALA A 338 -8.30 2.79 -17.38
N TYR A 339 -7.15 3.16 -16.85
CA TYR A 339 -6.89 3.03 -15.42
C TYR A 339 -6.58 4.37 -14.79
N LEU A 340 -7.09 4.55 -13.57
CA LEU A 340 -6.91 5.77 -12.79
C LEU A 340 -5.66 5.65 -11.92
N CYS A 341 -4.69 6.52 -12.17
CA CYS A 341 -3.50 6.64 -11.32
C CYS A 341 -3.80 7.55 -10.14
N ILE A 342 -3.41 7.09 -8.96
CA ILE A 342 -3.50 7.85 -7.72
C ILE A 342 -2.09 8.32 -7.33
N GLN A 343 -1.98 9.59 -6.98
CA GLN A 343 -0.78 10.17 -6.39
C GLN A 343 -0.99 10.36 -4.89
N PHE A 344 0.03 10.02 -4.13
CA PHE A 344 0.12 10.36 -2.72
C PHE A 344 0.66 11.77 -2.61
N SER A 345 0.00 12.63 -1.84
CA SER A 345 0.41 14.01 -1.61
C SER A 345 0.27 14.35 -0.14
N PHE A 346 1.30 14.97 0.44
CA PHE A 346 1.14 15.61 1.74
C PHE A 346 0.27 16.84 1.60
N LEU A 347 -0.53 17.15 2.61
CA LEU A 347 -1.23 18.44 2.67
C LEU A 347 -0.22 19.58 2.77
N PRO A 348 -0.56 20.80 2.34
CA PRO A 348 0.33 21.96 2.43
C PRO A 348 0.90 22.15 3.84
N GLY A 349 2.20 22.36 3.95
CA GLY A 349 2.91 22.50 5.22
C GLY A 349 3.12 21.20 6.00
N GLN A 350 2.85 20.04 5.39
CA GLN A 350 3.01 18.72 6.01
C GLN A 350 4.21 17.95 5.42
N GLU A 351 5.07 18.60 4.67
CA GLU A 351 6.24 18.02 4.00
C GLU A 351 7.43 17.76 4.94
N GLY A 352 7.29 17.97 6.23
CA GLY A 352 8.34 17.80 7.24
C GLY A 352 8.96 16.40 7.30
N VAL A 353 8.28 15.38 6.74
CA VAL A 353 8.83 14.03 6.59
C VAL A 353 10.13 14.03 5.76
N PHE A 354 10.21 14.86 4.71
CA PHE A 354 11.42 14.95 3.89
C PHE A 354 12.58 15.53 4.70
N GLY A 355 12.33 16.58 5.48
CA GLY A 355 13.33 17.14 6.41
C GLY A 355 13.80 16.15 7.47
N MET A 356 12.93 15.24 7.96
CA MET A 356 13.33 14.18 8.87
C MET A 356 14.32 13.22 8.20
N ILE A 357 14.09 12.87 6.92
CA ILE A 357 14.98 11.98 6.17
C ILE A 357 16.32 12.69 5.89
N GLU A 358 16.31 13.97 5.48
CA GLU A 358 17.51 14.77 5.25
C GLU A 358 18.35 14.88 6.52
N ASN A 359 17.74 15.19 7.65
CA ASN A 359 18.41 15.30 8.94
C ASN A 359 19.01 13.96 9.41
N ALA A 360 18.31 12.85 9.16
CA ALA A 360 18.83 11.53 9.49
C ALA A 360 19.97 11.12 8.56
N PHE A 361 19.93 11.55 7.29
CA PHE A 361 20.98 11.28 6.31
C PHE A 361 22.25 12.08 6.62
N GLY A 362 22.13 13.34 7.02
CA GLY A 362 23.25 14.20 7.38
C GLY A 362 23.98 13.81 8.68
N LYS A 363 23.38 12.92 9.50
CA LYS A 363 23.97 12.38 10.73
C LYS A 363 24.75 11.08 10.53
N LYS A 364 24.78 10.52 9.30
CA LYS A 364 25.48 9.27 8.92
C LYS A 364 26.67 9.52 8.02
#